data_004c534b0f0e334886e6de9e35af7c13
#
_entry.id   004c534b0f0e334886e6de9e35af7c13
#
_cell.length_a   1.000
_cell.length_b   1.000
_cell.length_c   1.000
_cell.angle_alpha   90.00
_cell.angle_beta   90.00
_cell.angle_gamma   90.00
#
_symmetry.space_group_name_H-M   'P 1'
#
loop_
_entity.id
_entity.type
_entity.pdbx_description
1 polymer ?
#
loop_
_entity_poly.entity_id
_entity_poly.type
_entity_poly.pdbx_seq_one_letter_code
_entity_poly.pdbx_strand_id
1 'polypeptide(L)'
;ALKIYHWPFLAQPEPLPETLIGGNPEFYLKHVMASWTAARSLDAFDPRALTHYLTAFRDPLRIHASCEDYRAGAYADYEHDKADREAGNRITTPMLALWGGAAIAAAAAPPLAAWQQWATDVTGVAIESGHFMAEENPEATAAALLKFLSE
;
A
#
# COMPACT_ATOMS: atom_id res chain seq x y z
N ALA A 1 -7.71 12.12 -7.76
CA ALA A 1 -8.56 12.14 -6.55
C ALA A 1 -9.47 10.90 -6.47
N LEU A 2 -10.28 10.57 -7.50
CA LEU A 2 -11.27 9.49 -7.40
C LEU A 2 -10.65 8.10 -7.17
N LYS A 3 -9.48 7.82 -7.72
CA LYS A 3 -8.80 6.52 -7.58
C LYS A 3 -8.20 6.28 -6.19
N ILE A 4 -8.00 7.33 -5.40
CA ILE A 4 -7.43 7.29 -4.06
C ILE A 4 -8.40 7.81 -3.00
N TYR A 5 -9.71 7.68 -3.25
CA TYR A 5 -10.76 8.19 -2.35
C TYR A 5 -10.67 7.61 -0.94
N HIS A 6 -10.14 6.39 -0.81
CA HIS A 6 -9.96 5.71 0.47
C HIS A 6 -9.00 6.46 1.40
N TRP A 7 -8.00 7.17 0.89
CA TRP A 7 -7.08 7.96 1.71
C TRP A 7 -7.83 9.04 2.52
N PRO A 8 -8.50 10.02 1.90
CA PRO A 8 -9.25 11.01 2.66
C PRO A 8 -10.45 10.42 3.41
N PHE A 9 -10.99 9.29 2.98
CA PHE A 9 -12.10 8.63 3.66
C PHE A 9 -11.66 7.96 4.96
N LEU A 10 -10.61 7.14 4.93
CA LEU A 10 -10.11 6.42 6.11
C LEU A 10 -9.47 7.38 7.12
N ALA A 11 -8.92 8.50 6.67
CA ALA A 11 -8.36 9.53 7.55
C ALA A 11 -9.42 10.43 8.23
N GLN A 12 -10.73 10.23 7.95
CA GLN A 12 -11.77 10.98 8.67
C GLN A 12 -11.77 10.65 10.16
N PRO A 13 -12.22 11.60 11.02
CA PRO A 13 -12.35 11.34 12.45
C PRO A 13 -13.26 10.15 12.75
N GLU A 14 -12.90 9.40 13.80
CA GLU A 14 -13.78 8.38 14.38
C GLU A 14 -15.12 9.02 14.82
N PRO A 15 -16.26 8.32 14.66
CA PRO A 15 -16.41 6.93 14.23
C PRO A 15 -16.84 6.78 12.77
N LEU A 16 -16.65 7.77 11.92
CA LEU A 16 -17.26 7.80 10.58
C LEU A 16 -16.84 6.63 9.69
N PRO A 17 -15.54 6.44 9.36
CA PRO A 17 -15.14 5.35 8.48
C PRO A 17 -15.39 3.97 9.11
N GLU A 18 -15.13 3.81 10.40
CA GLU A 18 -15.36 2.57 11.13
C GLU A 18 -16.82 2.13 11.06
N THR A 19 -17.77 3.06 11.26
CA THR A 19 -19.20 2.76 11.22
C THR A 19 -19.64 2.35 9.81
N LEU A 20 -19.19 3.09 8.80
CA LEU A 20 -19.58 2.81 7.41
C LEU A 20 -18.99 1.49 6.90
N ILE A 21 -17.73 1.21 7.21
CA ILE A 21 -17.07 -0.04 6.84
C ILE A 21 -17.65 -1.21 7.63
N GLY A 22 -17.85 -1.03 8.94
CA GLY A 22 -18.42 -2.06 9.83
C GLY A 22 -19.82 -2.48 9.44
N GLY A 23 -20.59 -1.64 8.74
CA GLY A 23 -21.87 -1.98 8.18
C GLY A 23 -21.82 -3.06 7.09
N ASN A 24 -20.74 -3.14 6.32
CA ASN A 24 -20.49 -4.19 5.33
C ASN A 24 -18.99 -4.32 5.01
N PRO A 25 -18.18 -4.85 5.94
CA PRO A 25 -16.74 -4.87 5.82
C PRO A 25 -16.24 -5.72 4.65
N GLU A 26 -16.95 -6.83 4.38
CA GLU A 26 -16.57 -7.72 3.29
C GLU A 26 -16.76 -7.08 1.91
N PHE A 27 -17.87 -6.38 1.71
CA PHE A 27 -18.10 -5.63 0.47
C PHE A 27 -17.04 -4.55 0.28
N TYR A 28 -16.76 -3.78 1.33
CA TYR A 28 -15.77 -2.71 1.27
C TYR A 28 -14.38 -3.25 0.91
N LEU A 29 -13.91 -4.28 1.61
CA LEU A 29 -12.58 -4.85 1.36
C LEU A 29 -12.47 -5.44 -0.04
N LYS A 30 -13.45 -6.24 -0.48
CA LYS A 30 -13.48 -6.81 -1.85
C LYS A 30 -13.45 -5.71 -2.91
N HIS A 31 -14.23 -4.65 -2.73
CA HIS A 31 -14.28 -3.52 -3.67
C HIS A 31 -12.93 -2.82 -3.76
N VAL A 32 -12.31 -2.52 -2.62
CA VAL A 32 -11.00 -1.85 -2.58
C VAL A 32 -9.93 -2.74 -3.21
N MET A 33 -9.81 -4.00 -2.79
CA MET A 33 -8.82 -4.94 -3.32
C MET A 33 -8.97 -5.12 -4.83
N ALA A 34 -10.17 -5.40 -5.33
CA ALA A 34 -10.41 -5.53 -6.76
C ALA A 34 -10.05 -4.25 -7.52
N SER A 35 -10.37 -3.09 -6.96
CA SER A 35 -10.08 -1.80 -7.62
C SER A 35 -8.59 -1.49 -7.76
N TRP A 36 -7.73 -2.17 -7.01
CA TRP A 36 -6.29 -1.93 -6.99
C TRP A 36 -5.48 -2.96 -7.79
N THR A 37 -6.06 -4.11 -8.17
CA THR A 37 -5.42 -5.04 -9.10
C THR A 37 -5.36 -4.46 -10.51
N ALA A 38 -4.42 -4.92 -11.32
CA ALA A 38 -4.33 -4.56 -12.73
C ALA A 38 -5.58 -5.01 -13.51
N ALA A 39 -6.08 -6.21 -13.23
CA ALA A 39 -7.26 -6.80 -13.87
C ALA A 39 -8.59 -6.25 -13.36
N ARG A 40 -8.60 -5.45 -12.28
CA ARG A 40 -9.82 -4.96 -11.62
C ARG A 40 -10.74 -6.09 -11.11
N SER A 41 -10.15 -7.20 -10.73
CA SER A 41 -10.84 -8.39 -10.21
C SER A 41 -10.08 -8.96 -9.00
N LEU A 42 -10.65 -9.98 -8.35
CA LEU A 42 -10.00 -10.70 -7.25
C LEU A 42 -9.32 -12.01 -7.70
N ASP A 43 -9.25 -12.27 -9.01
CA ASP A 43 -8.81 -13.55 -9.57
C ASP A 43 -7.33 -13.88 -9.28
N ALA A 44 -6.51 -12.86 -9.03
CA ALA A 44 -5.11 -13.04 -8.68
C ALA A 44 -4.90 -13.58 -7.24
N PHE A 45 -5.91 -13.47 -6.38
CA PHE A 45 -5.79 -13.91 -4.99
C PHE A 45 -6.08 -15.40 -4.83
N ASP A 46 -5.17 -16.14 -4.17
CA ASP A 46 -5.50 -17.51 -3.72
C ASP A 46 -6.77 -17.47 -2.87
N PRO A 47 -7.77 -18.34 -3.15
CA PRO A 47 -9.05 -18.33 -2.42
C PRO A 47 -8.91 -18.51 -0.91
N ARG A 48 -7.89 -19.23 -0.45
CA ARG A 48 -7.61 -19.42 0.99
C ARG A 48 -7.05 -18.14 1.60
N ALA A 49 -6.12 -17.48 0.92
CA ALA A 49 -5.58 -16.19 1.36
C ALA A 49 -6.69 -15.13 1.41
N LEU A 50 -7.50 -15.02 0.36
CA LEU A 50 -8.63 -14.11 0.34
C LEU A 50 -9.61 -14.37 1.50
N THR A 51 -9.90 -15.63 1.83
CA THR A 51 -10.75 -15.98 2.97
C THR A 51 -10.15 -15.48 4.28
N HIS A 52 -8.83 -15.59 4.47
CA HIS A 52 -8.15 -15.07 5.66
C HIS A 52 -8.22 -13.55 5.74
N TYR A 53 -7.99 -12.84 4.63
CA TYR A 53 -8.09 -11.37 4.59
C TYR A 53 -9.48 -10.90 4.96
N LEU A 54 -10.52 -11.48 4.35
CA LEU A 54 -11.91 -11.14 4.64
C LEU A 54 -12.30 -11.44 6.09
N THR A 55 -11.87 -12.59 6.63
CA THR A 55 -12.13 -12.96 8.01
C THR A 55 -11.46 -11.99 8.99
N ALA A 56 -10.20 -11.65 8.72
CA ALA A 56 -9.47 -10.70 9.56
C ALA A 56 -10.13 -9.32 9.58
N PHE A 57 -10.60 -8.84 8.41
CA PHE A 57 -11.18 -7.51 8.28
C PHE A 57 -12.61 -7.38 8.81
N ARG A 58 -13.26 -8.49 9.23
CA ARG A 58 -14.56 -8.45 9.96
C ARG A 58 -14.42 -7.98 11.41
N ASP A 59 -13.21 -8.02 11.96
CA ASP A 59 -12.91 -7.58 13.31
C ASP A 59 -12.95 -6.03 13.38
N PRO A 60 -13.84 -5.41 14.20
CA PRO A 60 -13.91 -3.96 14.34
C PRO A 60 -12.60 -3.31 14.78
N LEU A 61 -11.79 -4.01 15.60
CA LEU A 61 -10.49 -3.49 16.02
C LEU A 61 -9.50 -3.39 14.87
N ARG A 62 -9.58 -4.28 13.90
CA ARG A 62 -8.74 -4.23 12.71
C ARG A 62 -9.19 -3.18 11.72
N ILE A 63 -10.51 -2.95 11.61
CA ILE A 63 -11.03 -1.82 10.84
C ILE A 63 -10.55 -0.52 11.45
N HIS A 64 -10.68 -0.36 12.77
CA HIS A 64 -10.19 0.82 13.49
C HIS A 64 -8.68 1.02 13.29
N ALA A 65 -7.87 -0.02 13.48
CA ALA A 65 -6.42 0.05 13.25
C ALA A 65 -6.07 0.48 11.82
N SER A 66 -6.82 0.01 10.81
CA SER A 66 -6.63 0.45 9.43
C SER A 66 -6.95 1.95 9.26
N CYS A 67 -7.97 2.46 9.93
CA CYS A 67 -8.30 3.89 9.89
C CYS A 67 -7.22 4.73 10.60
N GLU A 68 -6.70 4.25 11.74
CA GLU A 68 -5.62 4.92 12.47
C GLU A 68 -4.32 5.02 11.66
N ASP A 69 -3.98 4.00 10.87
CA ASP A 69 -2.84 4.02 9.96
C ASP A 69 -2.96 5.19 8.95
N TYR A 70 -4.13 5.35 8.35
CA TYR A 70 -4.37 6.47 7.43
C TYR A 70 -4.43 7.84 8.13
N ARG A 71 -4.90 7.90 9.38
CA ARG A 71 -4.86 9.13 10.20
C ARG A 71 -3.42 9.50 10.54
N ALA A 72 -2.62 8.53 10.95
CA ALA A 72 -1.19 8.74 11.20
C ALA A 72 -0.49 9.30 9.95
N GLY A 73 -0.65 8.67 8.81
CA GLY A 73 -0.07 9.12 7.54
C GLY A 73 -0.54 10.50 7.09
N ALA A 74 -1.80 10.89 7.44
CA ALA A 74 -2.32 12.21 7.08
C ALA A 74 -1.82 13.33 8.02
N TYR A 75 -1.44 13.01 9.26
CA TYR A 75 -1.10 14.00 10.28
C TYR A 75 0.27 13.78 10.91
N ALA A 76 0.41 12.81 11.80
CA ALA A 76 1.61 12.63 12.62
C ALA A 76 2.84 12.26 11.77
N ASP A 77 2.69 11.27 10.88
CA ASP A 77 3.80 10.80 10.04
C ASP A 77 4.23 11.87 9.04
N TYR A 78 3.26 12.62 8.50
CA TYR A 78 3.56 13.75 7.62
C TYR A 78 4.45 14.81 8.30
N GLU A 79 4.18 15.14 9.57
CA GLU A 79 5.01 16.11 10.31
C GLU A 79 6.40 15.53 10.63
N HIS A 80 6.49 14.23 10.93
CA HIS A 80 7.76 13.55 11.14
C HIS A 80 8.60 13.52 9.85
N ASP A 81 8.00 13.11 8.73
CA ASP A 81 8.66 13.05 7.42
C ASP A 81 9.14 14.44 6.99
N LYS A 82 8.33 15.47 7.22
CA LYS A 82 8.69 16.86 6.95
C LYS A 82 9.90 17.29 7.77
N ALA A 83 9.90 17.00 9.07
CA ALA A 83 11.01 17.32 9.97
C ALA A 83 12.31 16.60 9.56
N ASP A 84 12.23 15.32 9.22
CA ASP A 84 13.37 14.54 8.72
C ASP A 84 13.92 15.09 7.41
N ARG A 85 13.05 15.49 6.50
CA ARG A 85 13.46 16.11 5.23
C ARG A 85 14.14 17.46 5.45
N GLU A 86 13.62 18.30 6.34
CA GLU A 86 14.21 19.60 6.69
C GLU A 86 15.58 19.43 7.39
N ALA A 87 15.74 18.39 8.21
CA ALA A 87 16.97 18.02 8.85
C ALA A 87 18.01 17.36 7.89
N GLY A 88 17.59 16.98 6.69
CA GLY A 88 18.43 16.28 5.71
C GLY A 88 18.66 14.80 6.07
N ASN A 89 17.85 14.23 6.94
CA ASN A 89 17.93 12.82 7.32
C ASN A 89 17.59 11.93 6.10
N ARG A 90 18.40 10.89 5.92
CA ARG A 90 18.21 9.95 4.80
C ARG A 90 18.47 8.51 5.26
N ILE A 91 17.78 7.58 4.62
CA ILE A 91 18.03 6.14 4.75
C ILE A 91 19.40 5.84 4.11
N THR A 92 20.33 5.28 4.89
CA THR A 92 21.70 4.97 4.43
C THR A 92 21.93 3.49 4.17
N THR A 93 21.03 2.61 4.66
CA THR A 93 21.04 1.19 4.32
C THR A 93 20.65 0.98 2.86
N PRO A 94 21.23 0.00 2.15
CA PRO A 94 20.78 -0.38 0.82
C PRO A 94 19.29 -0.65 0.80
N MET A 95 18.61 -0.12 -0.20
CA MET A 95 17.15 -0.17 -0.30
C MET A 95 16.70 -0.65 -1.69
N LEU A 96 15.73 -1.57 -1.72
CA LEU A 96 15.03 -1.97 -2.93
C LEU A 96 13.60 -1.40 -2.91
N ALA A 97 13.28 -0.56 -3.88
CA ALA A 97 11.91 -0.09 -4.12
C ALA A 97 11.25 -0.97 -5.19
N LEU A 98 10.17 -1.66 -4.82
CA LEU A 98 9.32 -2.41 -5.75
C LEU A 98 7.96 -1.73 -5.89
N TRP A 99 7.42 -1.69 -7.10
CA TRP A 99 6.08 -1.17 -7.35
C TRP A 99 5.40 -1.87 -8.51
N GLY A 100 4.07 -1.96 -8.45
CA GLY A 100 3.29 -2.43 -9.58
C GLY A 100 3.27 -1.41 -10.71
N GLY A 101 3.66 -1.82 -11.92
CA GLY A 101 3.73 -0.94 -13.10
C GLY A 101 2.37 -0.34 -13.50
N ALA A 102 1.27 -1.05 -13.22
CA ALA A 102 -0.09 -0.59 -13.45
C ALA A 102 -0.74 0.08 -12.22
N ALA A 103 -0.02 0.16 -11.08
CA ALA A 103 -0.53 0.78 -9.87
C ALA A 103 -0.66 2.30 -10.02
N ILE A 104 -1.53 2.90 -9.19
CA ILE A 104 -1.81 4.35 -9.23
C ILE A 104 -0.55 5.18 -8.92
N ALA A 105 0.28 4.71 -8.00
CA ALA A 105 1.51 5.40 -7.62
C ALA A 105 2.48 5.56 -8.81
N ALA A 106 2.62 4.53 -9.63
CA ALA A 106 3.48 4.57 -10.82
C ALA A 106 3.01 5.61 -11.87
N ALA A 107 1.70 5.86 -11.93
CA ALA A 107 1.13 6.84 -12.85
C ALA A 107 1.24 8.30 -12.36
N ALA A 108 1.44 8.51 -11.06
CA ALA A 108 1.49 9.85 -10.46
C ALA A 108 2.90 10.46 -10.50
N ALA A 109 3.93 9.66 -10.19
CA ALA A 109 5.34 10.03 -10.25
C ALA A 109 6.20 8.76 -10.33
N PRO A 110 7.42 8.80 -10.90
CA PRO A 110 8.31 7.64 -10.88
C PRO A 110 8.66 7.27 -9.42
N PRO A 111 8.24 6.09 -8.91
CA PRO A 111 8.47 5.75 -7.50
C PRO A 111 9.94 5.74 -7.10
N LEU A 112 10.81 5.30 -7.99
CA LEU A 112 12.26 5.33 -7.76
C LEU A 112 12.78 6.75 -7.51
N ALA A 113 12.34 7.73 -8.31
CA ALA A 113 12.74 9.12 -8.15
C ALA A 113 12.25 9.72 -6.83
N ALA A 114 11.08 9.28 -6.33
CA ALA A 114 10.60 9.68 -5.02
C ALA A 114 11.51 9.11 -3.91
N TRP A 115 11.83 7.82 -3.95
CA TRP A 115 12.68 7.18 -2.95
C TRP A 115 14.15 7.68 -2.98
N GLN A 116 14.66 8.10 -4.14
CA GLN A 116 15.98 8.74 -4.26
C GLN A 116 16.10 10.05 -3.48
N GLN A 117 14.99 10.66 -3.08
CA GLN A 117 15.00 11.83 -2.20
C GLN A 117 15.15 11.45 -0.73
N TRP A 118 14.80 10.22 -0.35
CA TRP A 118 14.79 9.72 1.02
C TRP A 118 15.92 8.73 1.34
N ALA A 119 16.50 8.10 0.34
CA ALA A 119 17.57 7.13 0.49
C ALA A 119 18.80 7.52 -0.30
N THR A 120 19.98 7.12 0.19
CA THR A 120 21.28 7.39 -0.47
C THR A 120 21.66 6.29 -1.45
N ASP A 121 21.25 5.05 -1.17
CA ASP A 121 21.49 3.86 -1.99
C ASP A 121 20.17 3.14 -2.23
N VAL A 122 19.53 3.42 -3.36
CA VAL A 122 18.25 2.83 -3.72
C VAL A 122 18.23 2.32 -5.15
N THR A 123 17.88 1.06 -5.30
CA THR A 123 17.54 0.44 -6.57
C THR A 123 16.02 0.28 -6.70
N GLY A 124 15.52 0.17 -7.92
CA GLY A 124 14.09 0.07 -8.14
C GLY A 124 13.68 -0.81 -9.30
N VAL A 125 12.60 -1.58 -9.12
CA VAL A 125 12.05 -2.48 -10.13
C VAL A 125 10.54 -2.32 -10.21
N ALA A 126 10.04 -2.08 -11.41
CA ALA A 126 8.60 -2.17 -11.71
C ALA A 126 8.23 -3.63 -11.96
N ILE A 127 7.25 -4.13 -11.24
CA ILE A 127 6.67 -5.45 -11.45
C ILE A 127 5.45 -5.31 -12.35
N GLU A 128 5.27 -6.21 -13.30
CA GLU A 128 4.08 -6.26 -14.15
C GLU A 128 2.88 -6.74 -13.33
N SER A 129 2.25 -5.80 -12.63
CA SER A 129 1.14 -6.02 -11.69
C SER A 129 0.42 -4.71 -11.40
N GLY A 130 -0.72 -4.78 -10.71
CA GLY A 130 -1.33 -3.67 -9.99
C GLY A 130 -0.66 -3.45 -8.64
N HIS A 131 -1.48 -3.21 -7.62
CA HIS A 131 -0.97 -2.89 -6.27
C HIS A 131 -0.41 -4.11 -5.52
N PHE A 132 -0.98 -5.29 -5.74
CA PHE A 132 -0.68 -6.50 -4.98
C PHE A 132 0.36 -7.38 -5.70
N MET A 133 1.58 -6.90 -5.82
CA MET A 133 2.66 -7.55 -6.58
C MET A 133 2.86 -9.02 -6.22
N ALA A 134 2.81 -9.34 -4.92
CA ALA A 134 3.01 -10.71 -4.42
C ALA A 134 1.87 -11.68 -4.80
N GLU A 135 0.67 -11.15 -5.02
CA GLU A 135 -0.51 -11.92 -5.42
C GLU A 135 -0.67 -11.97 -6.94
N GLU A 136 -0.40 -10.83 -7.61
CA GLU A 136 -0.60 -10.69 -9.06
C GLU A 136 0.57 -11.23 -9.87
N ASN A 137 1.80 -11.15 -9.36
CA ASN A 137 3.02 -11.63 -10.03
C ASN A 137 4.07 -12.10 -9.00
N PRO A 138 3.80 -13.21 -8.29
CA PRO A 138 4.68 -13.72 -7.22
C PRO A 138 6.08 -14.10 -7.72
N GLU A 139 6.19 -14.64 -8.93
CA GLU A 139 7.47 -15.08 -9.50
C GLU A 139 8.43 -13.90 -9.73
N ALA A 140 7.96 -12.84 -10.39
CA ALA A 140 8.78 -11.67 -10.65
C ALA A 140 9.10 -10.92 -9.35
N THR A 141 8.15 -10.87 -8.41
CA THR A 141 8.34 -10.25 -7.09
C THR A 141 9.41 -11.01 -6.30
N ALA A 142 9.30 -12.33 -6.22
CA ALA A 142 10.28 -13.17 -5.54
C ALA A 142 11.67 -13.09 -6.17
N ALA A 143 11.76 -13.10 -7.51
CA ALA A 143 13.04 -12.98 -8.22
C ALA A 143 13.75 -11.65 -7.92
N ALA A 144 13.01 -10.54 -7.88
CA ALA A 144 13.55 -9.24 -7.55
C ALA A 144 14.07 -9.17 -6.10
N LEU A 145 13.30 -9.72 -5.15
CA LEU A 145 13.69 -9.79 -3.74
C LEU A 145 14.92 -10.67 -3.53
N LEU A 146 14.95 -11.88 -4.11
CA LEU A 146 16.06 -12.81 -3.99
C LEU A 146 17.36 -12.23 -4.58
N LYS A 147 17.27 -11.55 -5.72
CA LYS A 147 18.42 -10.87 -6.31
C LYS A 147 18.99 -9.84 -5.33
N PHE A 148 18.18 -8.95 -4.81
CA PHE A 148 18.62 -7.89 -3.89
C PHE A 148 19.21 -8.46 -2.59
N LEU A 149 18.61 -9.51 -2.02
CA LEU A 149 19.05 -10.13 -0.78
C LEU A 149 20.35 -10.98 -0.92
N SER A 150 20.77 -11.28 -2.15
CA SER A 150 21.99 -12.06 -2.41
C SER A 150 23.19 -11.18 -2.81
N GLU A 151 23.02 -9.91 -2.97
CA GLU A 151 24.08 -8.91 -3.22
C GLU A 151 24.66 -8.40 -1.88
#